data_7d559c5762ffc4bfa208b7a4c40882bd
#
_entry.id   7d559c5762ffc4bfa208b7a4c40882bd
#
_cell.length_a   1.000
_cell.length_b   1.000
_cell.length_c   1.000
_cell.angle_alpha   90.00
_cell.angle_beta   90.00
_cell.angle_gamma   90.00
#
_symmetry.space_group_name_H-M   'P 1'
#
loop_
_entity.id
_entity.type
_entity.pdbx_description
1 polymer ?
#
loop_
_entity_poly.entity_id
_entity_poly.type
_entity_poly.pdbx_seq_one_letter_code
_entity_poly.pdbx_strand_id
1 'polypeptide(L)'
;MERSRRLLGKVDLLQVHNLLDLDVQLASIRAWKAAGRVRYAGVTHYIASAHAELARVLRKEKPDFVQVNYSPAEPEAGTSLLPLAADLGVAVIANRPFGGGDALKRALKQPLPPWAAEAGCRSWAQVFLKWILADPAVTCAIPATSKVTHLEDDLGAASLPLPDAAWHRKAREAIAAL
;
A
#
# COMPACT_ATOMS: atom_id res chain seq x y z
N MET A 1 8.28 -21.27 5.52
CA MET A 1 7.79 -20.92 6.87
C MET A 1 8.87 -21.03 7.94
N GLU A 2 9.50 -22.20 8.15
CA GLU A 2 10.54 -22.38 9.20
C GLU A 2 11.74 -21.43 9.04
N ARG A 3 12.22 -21.24 7.80
CA ARG A 3 13.31 -20.28 7.52
C ARG A 3 12.92 -18.85 7.90
N SER A 4 11.71 -18.43 7.55
CA SER A 4 11.20 -17.07 7.88
C SER A 4 11.12 -16.87 9.40
N ARG A 5 10.63 -17.87 10.14
CA ARG A 5 10.57 -17.79 11.62
C ARG A 5 11.94 -17.75 12.27
N ARG A 6 12.94 -18.47 11.74
CA ARG A 6 14.31 -18.39 12.24
C ARG A 6 14.93 -17.00 12.06
N LEU A 7 14.62 -16.34 10.94
CA LEU A 7 15.18 -15.02 10.63
C LEU A 7 14.43 -13.87 11.31
N LEU A 8 13.11 -13.98 11.42
CA LEU A 8 12.24 -12.89 11.87
C LEU A 8 11.67 -13.09 13.28
N GLY A 9 11.92 -14.27 13.89
CA GLY A 9 11.34 -14.66 15.16
C GLY A 9 9.85 -14.98 15.03
N LYS A 10 9.01 -13.97 14.87
CA LYS A 10 7.57 -14.08 14.71
C LYS A 10 7.13 -13.64 13.30
N VAL A 11 6.16 -14.33 12.74
CA VAL A 11 5.50 -13.96 11.49
C VAL A 11 4.01 -13.81 11.76
N ASP A 12 3.51 -12.58 11.76
CA ASP A 12 2.08 -12.31 12.00
C ASP A 12 1.25 -12.44 10.73
N LEU A 13 1.72 -11.89 9.60
CA LEU A 13 1.05 -11.93 8.31
C LEU A 13 1.89 -12.74 7.31
N LEU A 14 1.24 -13.67 6.62
CA LEU A 14 1.83 -14.35 5.48
C LEU A 14 0.92 -14.19 4.26
N GLN A 15 1.52 -13.84 3.12
CA GLN A 15 0.77 -13.51 1.90
C GLN A 15 1.20 -14.40 0.73
N VAL A 16 0.21 -14.76 -0.12
CA VAL A 16 0.49 -15.38 -1.41
C VAL A 16 1.02 -14.31 -2.36
N HIS A 17 2.27 -14.48 -2.80
CA HIS A 17 2.95 -13.50 -3.65
C HIS A 17 2.47 -13.59 -5.10
N ASN A 18 1.97 -12.46 -5.64
CA ASN A 18 1.50 -12.32 -7.02
C ASN A 18 0.51 -13.41 -7.47
N LEU A 19 -0.31 -13.92 -6.54
CA LEU A 19 -1.31 -14.97 -6.75
C LEU A 19 -0.73 -16.29 -7.32
N LEU A 20 0.59 -16.50 -7.24
CA LEU A 20 1.24 -17.72 -7.73
C LEU A 20 0.81 -18.92 -6.90
N ASP A 21 0.39 -20.00 -7.58
CA ASP A 21 -0.10 -21.23 -6.93
C ASP A 21 -1.14 -20.95 -5.83
N LEU A 22 -2.04 -20.01 -6.07
CA LEU A 22 -2.95 -19.40 -5.08
C LEU A 22 -3.63 -20.44 -4.20
N ASP A 23 -4.27 -21.44 -4.79
CA ASP A 23 -5.07 -22.43 -4.05
C ASP A 23 -4.21 -23.24 -3.06
N VAL A 24 -3.03 -23.68 -3.49
CA VAL A 24 -2.09 -24.47 -2.68
C VAL A 24 -1.48 -23.61 -1.57
N GLN A 25 -1.03 -22.42 -1.93
CA GLN A 25 -0.38 -21.50 -0.98
C GLN A 25 -1.37 -21.00 0.08
N LEU A 26 -2.56 -20.59 -0.35
CA LEU A 26 -3.57 -20.06 0.57
C LEU A 26 -4.10 -21.16 1.51
N ALA A 27 -4.29 -22.37 1.02
CA ALA A 27 -4.64 -23.51 1.87
C ALA A 27 -3.57 -23.79 2.94
N SER A 28 -2.30 -23.74 2.57
CA SER A 28 -1.17 -23.88 3.50
C SER A 28 -1.13 -22.76 4.55
N ILE A 29 -1.33 -21.50 4.13
CA ILE A 29 -1.37 -20.36 5.05
C ILE A 29 -2.54 -20.47 6.03
N ARG A 30 -3.72 -20.87 5.55
CA ARG A 30 -4.90 -21.10 6.38
C ARG A 30 -4.68 -22.21 7.42
N ALA A 31 -4.03 -23.32 7.04
CA ALA A 31 -3.66 -24.37 7.98
C ALA A 31 -2.71 -23.86 9.05
N TRP A 32 -1.71 -23.03 8.70
CA TRP A 32 -0.82 -22.41 9.67
C TRP A 32 -1.53 -21.36 10.56
N LYS A 33 -2.51 -20.64 10.03
CA LYS A 33 -3.35 -19.73 10.82
C LYS A 33 -4.18 -20.51 11.83
N ALA A 34 -4.83 -21.59 11.42
CA ALA A 34 -5.60 -22.46 12.31
C ALA A 34 -4.74 -23.10 13.41
N ALA A 35 -3.47 -23.41 13.11
CA ALA A 35 -2.48 -23.91 14.07
C ALA A 35 -1.80 -22.81 14.91
N GLY A 36 -2.23 -21.55 14.83
CA GLY A 36 -1.66 -20.43 15.58
C GLY A 36 -0.23 -20.04 15.19
N ARG A 37 0.27 -20.52 14.05
CA ARG A 37 1.64 -20.26 13.58
C ARG A 37 1.78 -18.91 12.86
N VAL A 38 0.69 -18.38 12.31
CA VAL A 38 0.53 -17.02 11.79
C VAL A 38 -0.81 -16.48 12.27
N ARG A 39 -0.96 -15.15 12.35
CA ARG A 39 -2.21 -14.51 12.77
C ARG A 39 -3.12 -14.21 11.59
N TYR A 40 -2.54 -13.84 10.46
CA TYR A 40 -3.24 -13.32 9.30
C TYR A 40 -2.78 -13.99 8.01
N ALA A 41 -3.75 -14.19 7.11
CA ALA A 41 -3.54 -14.64 5.74
C ALA A 41 -3.81 -13.50 4.76
N GLY A 42 -2.97 -13.33 3.76
CA GLY A 42 -3.14 -12.28 2.77
C GLY A 42 -2.79 -12.74 1.35
N VAL A 43 -3.10 -11.85 0.41
CA VAL A 43 -2.73 -11.99 -1.01
C VAL A 43 -2.11 -10.69 -1.49
N THR A 44 -1.24 -10.75 -2.49
CA THR A 44 -0.58 -9.54 -3.02
C THR A 44 -0.44 -9.58 -4.53
N HIS A 45 -0.52 -8.40 -5.14
CA HIS A 45 -0.05 -8.13 -6.49
C HIS A 45 0.45 -6.67 -6.59
N TYR A 46 1.22 -6.35 -7.64
CA TYR A 46 1.86 -5.03 -7.77
C TYR A 46 1.58 -4.31 -9.09
N ILE A 47 0.68 -4.85 -9.94
CA ILE A 47 0.32 -4.24 -11.22
C ILE A 47 -1.19 -4.09 -11.40
N ALA A 48 -1.62 -3.01 -12.05
CA ALA A 48 -3.02 -2.69 -12.26
C ALA A 48 -3.78 -3.74 -13.08
N SER A 49 -3.13 -4.42 -14.03
CA SER A 49 -3.76 -5.47 -14.84
C SER A 49 -4.23 -6.68 -14.01
N ALA A 50 -3.71 -6.88 -12.79
CA ALA A 50 -4.13 -7.94 -11.89
C ALA A 50 -5.31 -7.55 -10.98
N HIS A 51 -5.77 -6.30 -11.01
CA HIS A 51 -6.83 -5.83 -10.11
C HIS A 51 -8.14 -6.61 -10.28
N ALA A 52 -8.53 -6.96 -11.52
CA ALA A 52 -9.74 -7.76 -11.76
C ALA A 52 -9.63 -9.17 -11.15
N GLU A 53 -8.46 -9.77 -11.20
CA GLU A 53 -8.21 -11.07 -10.58
C GLU A 53 -8.18 -10.96 -9.05
N LEU A 54 -7.48 -9.98 -8.50
CA LEU A 54 -7.53 -9.68 -7.05
C LEU A 54 -8.96 -9.49 -6.56
N ALA A 55 -9.80 -8.76 -7.28
CA ALA A 55 -11.20 -8.55 -6.91
C ALA A 55 -11.99 -9.88 -6.84
N ARG A 56 -11.73 -10.81 -7.77
CA ARG A 56 -12.32 -12.16 -7.73
C ARG A 56 -11.83 -12.94 -6.51
N VAL A 57 -10.54 -12.88 -6.23
CA VAL A 57 -9.93 -13.53 -5.07
C VAL A 57 -10.50 -12.97 -3.76
N LEU A 58 -10.61 -11.65 -3.63
CA LEU A 58 -11.18 -11.02 -2.43
C LEU A 58 -12.60 -11.50 -2.14
N ARG A 59 -13.47 -11.56 -3.18
CA ARG A 59 -14.85 -12.02 -3.02
C ARG A 59 -14.93 -13.51 -2.64
N LYS A 60 -14.11 -14.35 -3.28
CA LYS A 60 -14.13 -15.81 -3.08
C LYS A 60 -13.46 -16.21 -1.78
N GLU A 61 -12.26 -15.70 -1.55
CA GLU A 61 -11.35 -16.22 -0.54
C GLU A 61 -11.38 -15.42 0.78
N LYS A 62 -11.82 -14.16 0.74
CA LYS A 62 -11.93 -13.25 1.91
C LYS A 62 -10.67 -13.31 2.80
N PRO A 63 -9.48 -13.02 2.29
CA PRO A 63 -8.27 -12.99 3.09
C PRO A 63 -8.35 -11.86 4.13
N ASP A 64 -7.51 -11.91 5.15
CA ASP A 64 -7.44 -10.83 6.15
C ASP A 64 -6.80 -9.56 5.55
N PHE A 65 -5.86 -9.72 4.61
CA PHE A 65 -5.12 -8.62 3.99
C PHE A 65 -5.04 -8.76 2.47
N VAL A 66 -5.10 -7.63 1.79
CA VAL A 66 -4.66 -7.49 0.40
C VAL A 66 -3.54 -6.45 0.32
N GLN A 67 -2.47 -6.78 -0.39
CA GLN A 67 -1.42 -5.83 -0.71
C GLN A 67 -1.47 -5.52 -2.21
N VAL A 68 -1.60 -4.26 -2.57
CA VAL A 68 -1.84 -3.80 -3.95
C VAL A 68 -1.09 -2.50 -4.24
N ASN A 69 -0.71 -2.29 -5.50
CA ASN A 69 -0.14 -1.01 -5.91
C ASN A 69 -1.20 0.10 -5.82
N TYR A 70 -0.84 1.15 -5.07
CA TYR A 70 -1.68 2.33 -4.94
C TYR A 70 -0.82 3.55 -4.63
N SER A 71 -0.92 4.53 -5.50
CA SER A 71 -0.20 5.81 -5.39
C SER A 71 -0.91 6.88 -6.22
N PRO A 72 -0.61 8.17 -6.05
CA PRO A 72 -1.17 9.22 -6.92
C PRO A 72 -0.76 9.06 -8.39
N ALA A 73 0.31 8.32 -8.69
CA ALA A 73 0.74 7.99 -10.05
C ALA A 73 0.10 6.70 -10.60
N GLU A 74 -0.36 5.81 -9.73
CA GLU A 74 -1.04 4.54 -10.05
C GLU A 74 -2.32 4.43 -9.18
N PRO A 75 -3.37 5.23 -9.44
CA PRO A 75 -4.53 5.39 -8.55
C PRO A 75 -5.66 4.37 -8.80
N GLU A 76 -5.53 3.46 -9.74
CA GLU A 76 -6.62 2.61 -10.26
C GLU A 76 -7.27 1.73 -9.19
N ALA A 77 -6.50 1.28 -8.19
CA ALA A 77 -7.04 0.49 -7.09
C ALA A 77 -8.11 1.24 -6.29
N GLY A 78 -8.00 2.58 -6.19
CA GLY A 78 -8.94 3.44 -5.46
C GLY A 78 -10.36 3.45 -6.03
N THR A 79 -10.54 3.10 -7.31
CA THR A 79 -11.86 3.08 -7.95
C THR A 79 -12.55 1.71 -7.88
N SER A 80 -11.84 0.65 -7.51
CA SER A 80 -12.37 -0.72 -7.59
C SER A 80 -11.99 -1.61 -6.41
N LEU A 81 -10.69 -1.79 -6.15
CA LEU A 81 -10.22 -2.73 -5.13
C LEU A 81 -10.34 -2.20 -3.71
N LEU A 82 -10.04 -0.92 -3.50
CA LEU A 82 -10.09 -0.33 -2.16
C LEU A 82 -11.53 -0.29 -1.61
N PRO A 83 -12.54 0.19 -2.36
CA PRO A 83 -13.94 0.09 -1.92
C PRO A 83 -14.37 -1.35 -1.65
N LEU A 84 -14.03 -2.29 -2.54
CA LEU A 84 -14.35 -3.70 -2.35
C LEU A 84 -13.69 -4.29 -1.09
N ALA A 85 -12.43 -3.96 -0.82
CA ALA A 85 -11.74 -4.42 0.37
C ALA A 85 -12.41 -3.87 1.65
N ALA A 86 -12.80 -2.59 1.65
CA ALA A 86 -13.55 -1.97 2.74
C ALA A 86 -14.88 -2.67 2.99
N ASP A 87 -15.68 -2.93 1.93
CA ASP A 87 -16.97 -3.63 2.02
C ASP A 87 -16.84 -5.06 2.58
N LEU A 88 -15.72 -5.72 2.29
CA LEU A 88 -15.44 -7.08 2.75
C LEU A 88 -14.71 -7.14 4.11
N GLY A 89 -14.32 -6.00 4.68
CA GLY A 89 -13.53 -5.93 5.91
C GLY A 89 -12.10 -6.46 5.74
N VAL A 90 -11.53 -6.38 4.52
CA VAL A 90 -10.17 -6.79 4.20
C VAL A 90 -9.23 -5.59 4.36
N ALA A 91 -8.19 -5.73 5.17
CA ALA A 91 -7.20 -4.68 5.38
C ALA A 91 -6.31 -4.49 4.13
N VAL A 92 -6.02 -3.22 3.78
CA VAL A 92 -5.26 -2.86 2.58
C VAL A 92 -3.85 -2.40 2.94
N ILE A 93 -2.85 -3.01 2.31
CA ILE A 93 -1.46 -2.56 2.32
C ILE A 93 -1.13 -1.96 0.94
N ALA A 94 -0.84 -0.66 0.89
CA ALA A 94 -0.44 0.00 -0.35
C ALA A 94 1.05 -0.23 -0.61
N ASN A 95 1.37 -0.98 -1.67
CA ASN A 95 2.74 -1.12 -2.17
C ASN A 95 3.02 -0.13 -3.31
N ARG A 96 4.28 0.01 -3.73
CA ARG A 96 4.74 0.94 -4.76
C ARG A 96 4.27 2.38 -4.54
N PRO A 97 4.35 2.92 -3.31
CA PRO A 97 3.76 4.22 -2.97
C PRO A 97 4.32 5.37 -3.81
N PHE A 98 5.47 5.17 -4.45
CA PHE A 98 6.15 6.16 -5.30
C PHE A 98 6.08 5.83 -6.80
N GLY A 99 5.11 5.02 -7.25
CA GLY A 99 4.95 4.62 -8.65
C GLY A 99 6.19 3.90 -9.19
N GLY A 100 6.71 2.92 -8.43
CA GLY A 100 7.97 2.24 -8.77
C GLY A 100 9.23 3.11 -8.67
N GLY A 101 9.11 4.32 -8.13
CA GLY A 101 10.19 5.30 -7.94
C GLY A 101 10.31 6.35 -9.06
N ASP A 102 9.81 6.11 -10.25
CA ASP A 102 9.97 7.05 -11.36
C ASP A 102 9.12 8.31 -11.21
N ALA A 103 7.91 8.17 -10.68
CA ALA A 103 7.05 9.32 -10.39
C ALA A 103 7.70 10.23 -9.33
N LEU A 104 8.23 9.66 -8.26
CA LEU A 104 8.94 10.42 -7.23
C LEU A 104 10.20 11.07 -7.80
N LYS A 105 10.99 10.39 -8.64
CA LYS A 105 12.18 10.97 -9.29
C LYS A 105 11.84 12.20 -10.16
N ARG A 106 10.67 12.19 -10.84
CA ARG A 106 10.21 13.37 -11.58
C ARG A 106 9.79 14.49 -10.64
N ALA A 107 9.05 14.18 -9.58
CA ALA A 107 8.62 15.16 -8.58
C ALA A 107 9.80 15.84 -7.89
N LEU A 108 10.85 15.11 -7.55
CA LEU A 108 12.05 15.65 -6.90
C LEU A 108 12.83 16.66 -7.76
N LYS A 109 12.55 16.78 -9.05
CA LYS A 109 13.12 17.82 -9.92
C LYS A 109 12.36 19.14 -9.83
N GLN A 110 11.23 19.17 -9.14
CA GLN A 110 10.39 20.34 -8.95
C GLN A 110 10.46 20.84 -7.51
N PRO A 111 10.33 22.13 -7.27
CA PRO A 111 10.19 22.65 -5.92
C PRO A 111 8.91 22.10 -5.27
N LEU A 112 8.93 21.95 -3.96
CA LEU A 112 7.73 21.57 -3.22
C LEU A 112 6.72 22.73 -3.31
N PRO A 113 5.49 22.47 -3.78
CA PRO A 113 4.51 23.55 -3.96
C PRO A 113 4.00 24.09 -2.62
N PRO A 114 3.63 25.39 -2.53
CA PRO A 114 3.17 26.01 -1.28
C PRO A 114 2.02 25.25 -0.59
N TRP A 115 1.04 24.76 -1.35
CA TRP A 115 -0.09 24.01 -0.80
C TRP A 115 0.33 22.70 -0.11
N ALA A 116 1.45 22.11 -0.50
CA ALA A 116 1.97 20.91 0.18
C ALA A 116 2.62 21.29 1.52
N ALA A 117 3.37 22.40 1.54
CA ALA A 117 3.96 22.94 2.76
C ALA A 117 2.90 23.42 3.77
N GLU A 118 1.83 24.07 3.30
CA GLU A 118 0.67 24.46 4.11
C GLU A 118 0.00 23.25 4.79
N ALA A 119 -0.01 22.08 4.11
CA ALA A 119 -0.47 20.81 4.68
C ALA A 119 0.58 20.14 5.58
N GLY A 120 1.72 20.79 5.85
CA GLY A 120 2.79 20.30 6.71
C GLY A 120 3.80 19.37 6.03
N CYS A 121 3.67 19.11 4.72
CA CYS A 121 4.64 18.29 4.00
C CYS A 121 5.96 19.05 3.83
N ARG A 122 7.07 18.35 4.02
CA ARG A 122 8.43 18.86 3.88
C ARG A 122 9.13 18.32 2.63
N SER A 123 8.55 17.31 1.99
CA SER A 123 9.09 16.63 0.82
C SER A 123 7.98 16.12 -0.10
N TRP A 124 8.35 15.83 -1.35
CA TRP A 124 7.46 15.15 -2.26
C TRP A 124 7.12 13.72 -1.80
N ALA A 125 8.04 13.01 -1.13
CA ALA A 125 7.77 11.70 -0.57
C ALA A 125 6.60 11.76 0.43
N GLN A 126 6.59 12.77 1.31
CA GLN A 126 5.47 13.01 2.22
C GLN A 126 4.16 13.35 1.50
N VAL A 127 4.20 14.08 0.38
CA VAL A 127 3.00 14.34 -0.43
C VAL A 127 2.41 13.04 -0.98
N PHE A 128 3.24 12.15 -1.54
CA PHE A 128 2.80 10.85 -2.03
C PHE A 128 2.19 9.99 -0.92
N LEU A 129 2.89 9.85 0.20
CA LEU A 129 2.45 9.02 1.32
C LEU A 129 1.18 9.58 1.97
N LYS A 130 1.11 10.89 2.16
CA LYS A 130 -0.07 11.56 2.72
C LYS A 130 -1.30 11.38 1.82
N TRP A 131 -1.10 11.42 0.50
CA TRP A 131 -2.17 11.14 -0.46
C TRP A 131 -2.72 9.71 -0.29
N ILE A 132 -1.86 8.72 -0.13
CA ILE A 132 -2.24 7.32 0.06
C ILE A 132 -2.97 7.13 1.40
N LEU A 133 -2.41 7.69 2.49
CA LEU A 133 -2.95 7.54 3.84
C LEU A 133 -4.27 8.30 4.06
N ALA A 134 -4.61 9.25 3.18
CA ALA A 134 -5.89 9.95 3.22
C ALA A 134 -7.06 9.08 2.73
N ASP A 135 -6.81 7.98 2.03
CA ASP A 135 -7.85 7.04 1.66
C ASP A 135 -8.22 6.16 2.87
N PRO A 136 -9.47 6.24 3.36
CA PRO A 136 -9.89 5.53 4.59
C PRO A 136 -9.86 4.00 4.45
N ALA A 137 -9.83 3.46 3.24
CA ALA A 137 -9.69 2.02 3.00
C ALA A 137 -8.25 1.53 3.17
N VAL A 138 -7.25 2.42 3.16
CA VAL A 138 -5.84 2.05 3.31
C VAL A 138 -5.49 1.87 4.78
N THR A 139 -5.00 0.69 5.13
CA THR A 139 -4.50 0.39 6.49
C THR A 139 -3.09 0.93 6.69
N CYS A 140 -2.20 0.73 5.72
CA CYS A 140 -0.83 1.27 5.73
C CYS A 140 -0.21 1.31 4.34
N ALA A 141 0.82 2.14 4.18
CA ALA A 141 1.72 2.14 3.02
C ALA A 141 3.07 1.53 3.42
N ILE A 142 3.75 0.89 2.46
CA ILE A 142 5.06 0.25 2.69
C ILE A 142 6.15 0.86 1.78
N PRO A 143 6.59 2.11 2.04
CA PRO A 143 7.74 2.66 1.35
C PRO A 143 8.99 1.85 1.67
N ALA A 144 9.89 1.70 0.70
CA ALA A 144 11.14 1.00 0.89
C ALA A 144 12.32 1.94 0.62
N THR A 145 13.26 1.98 1.55
CA THR A 145 14.48 2.78 1.43
C THR A 145 15.66 2.09 2.11
N SER A 146 16.88 2.40 1.64
CA SER A 146 18.13 1.99 2.28
C SER A 146 18.77 3.12 3.12
N LYS A 147 18.14 4.30 3.18
CA LYS A 147 18.66 5.47 3.90
C LYS A 147 17.79 5.81 5.10
N VAL A 148 18.40 5.96 6.27
CA VAL A 148 17.71 6.33 7.52
C VAL A 148 16.99 7.68 7.36
N THR A 149 17.62 8.67 6.74
CA THR A 149 17.01 9.98 6.51
C THR A 149 15.75 9.94 5.67
N HIS A 150 15.67 9.01 4.70
CA HIS A 150 14.43 8.82 3.92
C HIS A 150 13.36 8.11 4.75
N LEU A 151 13.75 7.17 5.61
CA LEU A 151 12.78 6.51 6.51
C LEU A 151 12.18 7.52 7.50
N GLU A 152 12.99 8.40 8.07
CA GLU A 152 12.53 9.48 8.97
C GLU A 152 11.57 10.43 8.24
N ASP A 153 11.89 10.79 6.99
CA ASP A 153 11.02 11.62 6.15
C ASP A 153 9.67 10.91 5.85
N ASP A 154 9.72 9.64 5.44
CA ASP A 154 8.54 8.83 5.16
C ASP A 154 7.62 8.69 6.40
N LEU A 155 8.20 8.43 7.58
CA LEU A 155 7.46 8.36 8.84
C LEU A 155 6.83 9.70 9.23
N GLY A 156 7.45 10.81 8.85
CA GLY A 156 6.91 12.14 9.04
C GLY A 156 5.53 12.32 8.41
N ALA A 157 5.25 11.69 7.28
CA ALA A 157 3.94 11.75 6.62
C ALA A 157 2.79 11.23 7.50
N ALA A 158 3.03 10.20 8.31
CA ALA A 158 2.01 9.59 9.18
C ALA A 158 1.67 10.45 10.40
N SER A 159 2.55 11.38 10.78
CA SER A 159 2.37 12.27 11.92
C SER A 159 1.58 13.54 11.59
N LEU A 160 1.29 13.78 10.31
CA LEU A 160 0.58 14.98 9.85
C LEU A 160 -0.94 14.73 9.84
N PRO A 161 -1.77 15.78 10.05
CA PRO A 161 -3.20 15.69 9.86
C PRO A 161 -3.53 15.17 8.45
N LEU A 162 -4.54 14.31 8.33
CA LEU A 162 -4.99 13.85 7.02
C LEU A 162 -5.61 15.00 6.24
N PRO A 163 -5.30 15.12 4.94
CA PRO A 163 -5.80 16.21 4.11
C PRO A 163 -7.27 15.96 3.71
N ASP A 164 -7.93 17.04 3.29
CA ASP A 164 -9.26 16.98 2.73
C ASP A 164 -9.29 16.50 1.27
N ALA A 165 -10.51 16.29 0.75
CA ALA A 165 -10.70 15.82 -0.62
C ALA A 165 -10.20 16.83 -1.68
N ALA A 166 -10.17 18.12 -1.38
CA ALA A 166 -9.68 19.14 -2.31
C ALA A 166 -8.15 19.04 -2.46
N TRP A 167 -7.45 18.89 -1.33
CA TRP A 167 -6.01 18.65 -1.34
C TRP A 167 -5.66 17.34 -2.07
N HIS A 168 -6.43 16.28 -1.80
CA HIS A 168 -6.21 14.97 -2.42
C HIS A 168 -6.30 15.03 -3.96
N ARG A 169 -7.30 15.73 -4.51
CA ARG A 169 -7.42 15.97 -5.96
C ARG A 169 -6.24 16.78 -6.49
N LYS A 170 -5.92 17.91 -5.84
CA LYS A 170 -4.83 18.80 -6.24
C LYS A 170 -3.47 18.09 -6.26
N ALA A 171 -3.19 17.27 -5.26
CA ALA A 171 -1.95 16.49 -5.20
C ALA A 171 -1.86 15.49 -6.36
N ARG A 172 -2.95 14.80 -6.68
CA ARG A 172 -3.00 13.87 -7.82
C ARG A 172 -2.80 14.58 -9.15
N GLU A 173 -3.49 15.70 -9.38
CA GLU A 173 -3.34 16.50 -10.61
C GLU A 173 -1.90 17.01 -10.77
N ALA A 174 -1.31 17.54 -9.71
CA ALA A 174 0.07 18.00 -9.73
C ALA A 174 1.07 16.88 -10.06
N ILE A 175 0.89 15.68 -9.50
CA ILE A 175 1.77 14.54 -9.76
C ILE A 175 1.54 13.97 -11.16
N ALA A 176 0.31 13.96 -11.67
CA ALA A 176 0.00 13.52 -13.03
C ALA A 176 0.57 14.45 -14.11
N ALA A 177 0.81 15.72 -13.79
CA ALA A 177 1.40 16.70 -14.69
C ALA A 177 2.94 16.65 -14.77
N LEU A 178 3.60 15.83 -13.94
CA LEU A 178 5.06 15.63 -13.93
C LEU A 178 5.54 14.63 -14.98
#